data_5b5a1eefe45e0b724177fccdc2270cc9
#
_entry.id   5b5a1eefe45e0b724177fccdc2270cc9
#
_cell.length_a   1.000
_cell.length_b   1.000
_cell.length_c   1.000
_cell.angle_alpha   90.00
_cell.angle_beta   90.00
_cell.angle_gamma   90.00
#
_symmetry.space_group_name_H-M   'P 1'
#
loop_
_entity.id
_entity.type
_entity.pdbx_description
1 polymer ?
#
loop_
_entity_poly.entity_id
_entity_poly.type
_entity_poly.pdbx_seq_one_letter_code
_entity_poly.pdbx_strand_id
1 'polypeptide(L)'
;MHGSNKNLHQDVIRIIASSDDSFDDAVKQGIKELKKGEFHQDLEFVSYEVVQLQGTIKDTGKSCEAEFYQVVLDVAGVHKH
;
A
#
# COMPACT_ATOMS: atom_id res chain seq x y z
N MET A 1 -14.10 -27.67 4.60
CA MET A 1 -13.45 -27.40 4.98
C MET A 1 -12.88 -26.48 5.39
N HIS A 2 -12.62 -26.11 5.61
CA HIS A 2 -12.14 -25.41 6.02
C HIS A 2 -11.29 -25.26 6.72
N GLY A 3 -11.15 -25.36 6.92
CA GLY A 3 -10.33 -25.43 8.04
C GLY A 3 -8.90 -25.24 7.90
N SER A 4 -8.44 -25.34 6.78
CA SER A 4 -7.01 -25.19 6.56
C SER A 4 -6.51 -23.81 6.92
N ASN A 5 -7.41 -22.85 6.98
CA ASN A 5 -6.98 -21.48 7.24
C ASN A 5 -6.86 -21.13 8.69
N LYS A 6 -7.28 -22.03 9.55
CA LYS A 6 -7.33 -21.63 10.94
C LYS A 6 -5.97 -21.45 11.56
N ASN A 7 -4.93 -21.93 10.93
CA ASN A 7 -3.58 -21.76 11.46
C ASN A 7 -2.89 -20.51 10.96
N LEU A 8 -3.54 -19.79 10.09
CA LEU A 8 -2.95 -18.60 9.54
C LEU A 8 -3.47 -17.37 10.28
N HIS A 9 -2.58 -16.70 10.96
CA HIS A 9 -2.92 -15.46 11.62
C HIS A 9 -2.46 -14.34 10.76
N GLN A 10 -3.32 -13.96 9.82
CA GLN A 10 -3.00 -12.98 8.83
C GLN A 10 -3.75 -11.70 9.14
N ASP A 11 -3.02 -10.64 9.30
CA ASP A 11 -3.62 -9.32 9.47
C ASP A 11 -3.49 -8.55 8.18
N VAL A 12 -4.50 -7.75 7.91
CA VAL A 12 -4.49 -6.86 6.76
C VAL A 12 -4.54 -5.45 7.29
N ILE A 13 -3.59 -4.63 6.88
CA ILE A 13 -3.63 -3.23 7.20
C ILE A 13 -3.77 -2.42 5.91
N ARG A 14 -4.43 -1.30 6.02
CA ARG A 14 -4.61 -0.42 4.87
C ARG A 14 -3.74 0.81 5.03
N ILE A 15 -2.94 1.09 4.01
CA ILE A 15 -2.08 2.25 4.02
C ILE A 15 -2.37 3.11 2.79
N ILE A 16 -2.02 4.37 2.91
CA ILE A 16 -2.11 5.31 1.81
C ILE A 16 -0.71 5.81 1.54
N ALA A 17 -0.31 5.77 0.29
CA ALA A 17 1.01 6.24 -0.10
C ALA A 17 0.89 7.13 -1.33
N SER A 18 1.84 7.98 -1.52
CA SER A 18 1.79 8.92 -2.62
C SER A 18 3.17 9.15 -3.21
N SER A 19 3.16 9.68 -4.41
CA SER A 19 4.37 10.01 -5.13
C SER A 19 4.04 11.11 -6.11
N ASP A 20 5.02 11.93 -6.45
CA ASP A 20 4.85 12.88 -7.53
C ASP A 20 5.46 12.36 -8.83
N ASP A 21 5.91 11.10 -8.86
CA ASP A 21 6.48 10.48 -10.05
C ASP A 21 5.52 9.55 -10.78
N SER A 22 4.94 8.60 -10.05
CA SER A 22 4.10 7.58 -10.68
C SER A 22 3.36 6.77 -9.63
N PHE A 23 2.34 6.02 -10.07
CA PHE A 23 1.66 5.08 -9.19
C PHE A 23 2.60 3.97 -8.74
N ASP A 24 3.46 3.51 -9.64
CA ASP A 24 4.40 2.47 -9.30
C ASP A 24 5.34 2.93 -8.19
N ASP A 25 5.82 4.15 -8.30
CA ASP A 25 6.67 4.72 -7.27
C ASP A 25 5.91 4.87 -5.95
N ALA A 26 4.64 5.27 -6.00
CA ALA A 26 3.84 5.40 -4.79
C ALA A 26 3.71 4.06 -4.08
N VAL A 27 3.49 2.98 -4.83
CA VAL A 27 3.41 1.64 -4.25
C VAL A 27 4.73 1.29 -3.58
N LYS A 28 5.84 1.53 -4.26
CA LYS A 28 7.15 1.19 -3.71
C LYS A 28 7.45 1.99 -2.45
N GLN A 29 7.09 3.26 -2.43
CA GLN A 29 7.30 4.07 -1.24
C GLN A 29 6.47 3.57 -0.08
N GLY A 30 5.21 3.21 -0.34
CA GLY A 30 4.35 2.70 0.71
C GLY A 30 4.90 1.43 1.32
N ILE A 31 5.38 0.51 0.49
CA ILE A 31 5.94 -0.74 0.97
C ILE A 31 7.20 -0.48 1.80
N LYS A 32 8.03 0.46 1.37
CA LYS A 32 9.26 0.77 2.10
C LYS A 32 8.98 1.29 3.50
N GLU A 33 7.86 1.97 3.69
CA GLU A 33 7.56 2.59 4.97
C GLU A 33 6.97 1.63 5.99
N LEU A 34 6.63 0.41 5.58
CA LEU A 34 5.88 -0.50 6.44
C LEU A 34 6.58 -0.81 7.76
N LYS A 35 7.89 -0.87 7.75
CA LYS A 35 8.63 -1.25 8.93
C LYS A 35 9.23 -0.09 9.69
N LYS A 36 8.94 1.13 9.29
CA LYS A 36 9.56 2.27 9.96
C LYS A 36 8.97 2.57 11.31
N GLY A 37 7.69 2.23 11.51
CA GLY A 37 7.09 2.38 12.81
C GLY A 37 7.36 1.18 13.68
N GLU A 38 6.97 1.29 14.94
CA GLU A 38 7.14 0.18 15.86
C GLU A 38 6.00 -0.80 15.87
N PHE A 39 4.88 -0.41 15.28
CA PHE A 39 3.63 -1.14 15.49
C PHE A 39 3.58 -2.46 14.76
N HIS A 40 4.38 -2.64 13.72
CA HIS A 40 4.27 -3.81 12.86
C HIS A 40 5.54 -4.62 12.83
N GLN A 41 6.35 -4.51 13.89
CA GLN A 41 7.63 -5.17 13.92
C GLN A 41 7.52 -6.69 14.01
N ASP A 42 6.43 -7.19 14.57
CA ASP A 42 6.24 -8.62 14.71
C ASP A 42 5.52 -9.24 13.51
N LEU A 43 5.22 -8.45 12.51
CA LEU A 43 4.57 -8.94 11.29
C LEU A 43 5.60 -9.16 10.20
N GLU A 44 5.40 -10.23 9.47
CA GLU A 44 6.12 -10.45 8.23
C GLU A 44 5.14 -10.16 7.10
N PHE A 45 5.39 -9.11 6.35
CA PHE A 45 4.50 -8.72 5.27
C PHE A 45 4.76 -9.59 4.06
N VAL A 46 3.70 -10.12 3.47
CA VAL A 46 3.83 -11.14 2.44
C VAL A 46 3.19 -10.75 1.12
N SER A 47 2.20 -9.87 1.15
CA SER A 47 1.54 -9.49 -0.10
C SER A 47 0.82 -8.16 0.07
N TYR A 48 0.44 -7.59 -1.05
CA TYR A 48 -0.36 -6.39 -1.03
C TYR A 48 -1.33 -6.41 -2.20
N GLU A 49 -2.37 -5.62 -2.06
CA GLU A 49 -3.36 -5.42 -3.10
C GLU A 49 -3.57 -3.93 -3.26
N VAL A 50 -3.62 -3.46 -4.49
CA VAL A 50 -3.92 -2.06 -4.76
C VAL A 50 -5.44 -1.92 -4.77
N VAL A 51 -5.97 -1.18 -3.82
CA VAL A 51 -7.40 -1.02 -3.67
C VAL A 51 -7.90 0.15 -4.50
N GLN A 52 -7.12 1.21 -4.59
CA GLN A 52 -7.56 2.41 -5.24
C GLN A 52 -6.37 3.18 -5.78
N LEU A 53 -6.53 3.72 -6.97
CA LEU A 53 -5.59 4.65 -7.58
C LEU A 53 -6.29 5.98 -7.73
N GLN A 54 -5.61 7.05 -7.37
CA GLN A 54 -6.19 8.37 -7.42
C GLN A 54 -5.07 9.37 -7.67
N GLY A 55 -5.37 10.40 -8.41
CA GLY A 55 -4.36 11.41 -8.68
C GLY A 55 -4.97 12.77 -8.84
N THR A 56 -4.13 13.75 -9.05
CA THR A 56 -4.57 15.10 -9.31
C THR A 56 -4.08 15.51 -10.69
N ILE A 57 -4.71 16.52 -11.21
CA ILE A 57 -4.41 17.06 -12.53
C ILE A 57 -3.98 18.50 -12.37
N LYS A 58 -2.89 18.84 -13.03
CA LYS A 58 -2.49 20.23 -13.16
C LYS A 58 -3.03 20.73 -14.49
N ASP A 59 -3.93 21.70 -14.41
CA ASP A 59 -4.57 22.27 -15.59
C ASP A 59 -4.04 23.69 -15.75
N THR A 60 -3.31 23.92 -16.83
CA THR A 60 -2.69 25.23 -17.07
C THR A 60 -3.56 26.14 -17.91
N GLY A 61 -4.75 25.66 -18.31
CA GLY A 61 -5.61 26.38 -19.24
C GLY A 61 -5.31 26.07 -20.69
N LYS A 62 -4.13 25.51 -20.96
CA LYS A 62 -3.76 25.07 -22.30
C LYS A 62 -3.48 23.62 -22.40
N SER A 63 -3.15 22.98 -21.30
CA SER A 63 -2.86 21.54 -21.26
C SER A 63 -3.15 21.01 -19.89
N CYS A 64 -3.24 19.69 -19.81
CA CYS A 64 -3.45 19.00 -18.55
C CYS A 64 -2.38 17.96 -18.36
N GLU A 65 -1.91 17.83 -17.12
CA GLU A 65 -0.87 16.86 -16.77
C GLU A 65 -1.25 16.18 -15.49
N ALA A 66 -0.93 14.90 -15.40
CA ALA A 66 -1.03 14.20 -14.13
C ALA A 66 0.03 14.79 -13.20
N GLU A 67 -0.37 15.10 -11.99
CA GLU A 67 0.50 15.82 -11.09
C GLU A 67 0.92 15.04 -9.88
N PHE A 68 0.01 14.26 -9.34
CA PHE A 68 0.24 13.62 -8.07
C PHE A 68 -0.45 12.27 -8.10
N TYR A 69 0.17 11.28 -7.51
CA TYR A 69 -0.28 9.90 -7.58
C TYR A 69 -0.45 9.36 -6.18
N GLN A 70 -1.62 8.86 -5.88
CA GLN A 70 -1.93 8.31 -4.57
C GLN A 70 -2.47 6.91 -4.74
N VAL A 71 -2.01 6.00 -3.90
CA VAL A 71 -2.49 4.63 -3.90
C VAL A 71 -2.98 4.27 -2.51
N VAL A 72 -4.00 3.44 -2.48
CA VAL A 72 -4.47 2.83 -1.25
C VAL A 72 -4.15 1.36 -1.38
N LEU A 73 -3.42 0.84 -0.42
CA LEU A 73 -2.95 -0.54 -0.43
C LEU A 73 -3.49 -1.28 0.77
N ASP A 74 -3.94 -2.50 0.53
CA ASP A 74 -4.18 -3.45 1.60
C ASP A 74 -2.99 -4.38 1.66
N VAL A 75 -2.32 -4.41 2.78
CA VAL A 75 -1.09 -5.16 2.95
C VAL A 75 -1.35 -6.27 3.95
N ALA A 76 -1.02 -7.48 3.54
CA ALA A 76 -1.23 -8.66 4.39
C ALA A 76 0.08 -9.04 5.05
N GLY A 77 -0.01 -9.31 6.34
CA GLY A 77 1.14 -9.75 7.12
C GLY A 77 0.80 -10.95 7.97
N VAL A 78 1.80 -11.70 8.31
CA VAL A 78 1.69 -12.88 9.14
C VAL A 78 2.49 -12.66 10.41
N HIS A 79 1.92 -13.03 11.54
CA HIS A 79 2.65 -12.89 12.80
C HIS A 79 3.81 -13.87 12.86
N LYS A 80 4.94 -13.37 13.28
CA LYS A 80 6.12 -14.21 13.49
C LYS A 80 6.15 -14.70 14.91
N HIS A 81 6.67 -15.87 15.08
CA HIS A 81 6.81 -16.45 16.42
C HIS A 81 8.25 -16.78 16.71
#